data_049568c5c3bef18d12c3d7e8f2a01297
#
_entry.id   049568c5c3bef18d12c3d7e8f2a01297
#
_cell.length_a   1.000
_cell.length_b   1.000
_cell.length_c   1.000
_cell.angle_alpha   90.00
_cell.angle_beta   90.00
_cell.angle_gamma   90.00
#
_symmetry.space_group_name_H-M   'P 1'
#
loop_
_entity.id
_entity.type
_entity.pdbx_description
1 polymer ?
#
loop_
_entity_poly.entity_id
_entity_poly.type
_entity_poly.pdbx_seq_one_letter_code
_entity_poly.pdbx_strand_id
1 'polypeptide(L)'
;VVKSDGSVWFTDPPGGLLNVGMVGHDLQRYLETQPVFRISPDGRDMTVITEDNVYPNGLCFSPDEKILYVNCSRERVIRAYDVKADGSVGKACLFHQYTGPERGVPDGLKCDVAGNVWCTAPGGIWVHDPSGKVIVRIKTEGHHPTNIAFGDDDWKSLYITMIGSVVRTRVNIAGVPSR
;
A
#
# COMPACT_ATOMS: atom_id res chain seq x y z
N VAL A 1 -4.38 -1.07 -7.37
CA VAL A 1 -4.01 -2.41 -7.87
C VAL A 1 -5.13 -3.00 -8.70
N VAL A 2 -4.77 -3.90 -9.62
CA VAL A 2 -5.74 -4.68 -10.43
C VAL A 2 -5.76 -6.10 -9.87
N LYS A 3 -6.96 -6.63 -9.63
CA LYS A 3 -7.19 -8.01 -9.18
C LYS A 3 -7.32 -8.95 -10.38
N SER A 4 -7.16 -10.27 -10.17
CA SER A 4 -7.23 -11.27 -11.27
C SER A 4 -8.57 -11.31 -11.99
N ASP A 5 -9.63 -10.88 -11.34
CA ASP A 5 -10.96 -10.74 -11.93
C ASP A 5 -11.12 -9.50 -12.82
N GLY A 6 -10.08 -8.66 -12.92
CA GLY A 6 -10.09 -7.41 -13.67
C GLY A 6 -10.59 -6.20 -12.90
N SER A 7 -11.04 -6.35 -11.66
CA SER A 7 -11.46 -5.21 -10.84
C SER A 7 -10.27 -4.36 -10.42
N VAL A 8 -10.48 -3.04 -10.34
CA VAL A 8 -9.47 -2.06 -9.92
C VAL A 8 -9.77 -1.58 -8.51
N TRP A 9 -8.78 -1.67 -7.62
CA TRP A 9 -8.89 -1.24 -6.23
C TRP A 9 -7.93 -0.08 -5.96
N PHE A 10 -8.40 0.96 -5.30
CA PHE A 10 -7.61 2.16 -5.04
C PHE A 10 -8.02 2.85 -3.73
N THR A 11 -7.11 3.63 -3.20
CA THR A 11 -7.29 4.48 -2.02
C THR A 11 -7.48 5.92 -2.45
N ASP A 12 -8.27 6.68 -1.69
CA ASP A 12 -8.53 8.10 -1.95
C ASP A 12 -8.14 8.98 -0.74
N PRO A 13 -6.83 9.17 -0.48
CA PRO A 13 -6.37 10.04 0.57
C PRO A 13 -6.46 11.52 0.15
N PRO A 14 -6.75 12.46 1.08
CA PRO A 14 -6.91 13.87 0.78
C PRO A 14 -5.58 14.63 0.67
N GLY A 15 -4.44 13.93 0.51
CA GLY A 15 -3.11 14.51 0.59
C GLY A 15 -2.86 15.67 -0.35
N GLY A 16 -3.35 15.56 -1.58
CA GLY A 16 -3.24 16.63 -2.57
C GLY A 16 -4.09 17.86 -2.28
N LEU A 17 -5.11 17.73 -1.45
CA LEU A 17 -6.01 18.83 -1.08
C LEU A 17 -5.56 19.54 0.20
N LEU A 18 -4.91 18.84 1.13
CA LEU A 18 -4.57 19.32 2.47
C LEU A 18 -3.25 20.07 2.56
N ASN A 19 -2.34 19.88 1.61
CA ASN A 19 -1.01 20.47 1.64
C ASN A 19 -0.98 21.72 0.77
N VAL A 20 -1.23 22.86 1.38
CA VAL A 20 -1.05 24.18 0.74
C VAL A 20 0.37 24.28 0.18
N GLY A 21 0.48 24.48 -1.13
CA GLY A 21 1.77 24.65 -1.81
C GLY A 21 2.33 23.40 -2.49
N MET A 22 1.76 22.22 -2.29
CA MET A 22 2.15 21.02 -3.08
C MET A 22 1.30 20.85 -4.34
N VAL A 23 -0.02 20.82 -4.25
CA VAL A 23 -0.87 20.51 -5.42
C VAL A 23 -2.23 21.21 -5.39
N GLY A 24 -2.61 21.93 -4.33
CA GLY A 24 -3.91 22.57 -4.28
C GLY A 24 -4.23 23.25 -2.95
N HIS A 25 -5.40 23.83 -2.93
CA HIS A 25 -6.04 24.34 -1.74
C HIS A 25 -7.15 23.39 -1.37
N ASP A 26 -7.41 23.17 -0.07
CA ASP A 26 -8.57 22.40 0.43
C ASP A 26 -9.88 23.13 0.09
N LEU A 27 -10.16 23.24 -1.20
CA LEU A 27 -11.29 24.01 -1.69
C LEU A 27 -12.55 23.16 -1.92
N GLN A 28 -12.40 21.84 -2.03
CA GLN A 28 -13.53 20.96 -2.39
C GLN A 28 -13.34 19.53 -1.86
N ARG A 29 -13.71 19.29 -0.63
CA ARG A 29 -13.93 17.93 -0.15
C ARG A 29 -15.36 17.55 -0.44
N TYR A 30 -15.53 16.55 -1.31
CA TYR A 30 -16.84 15.94 -1.57
C TYR A 30 -17.13 14.74 -0.66
N LEU A 31 -16.08 14.13 -0.07
CA LEU A 31 -16.17 12.98 0.82
C LEU A 31 -15.76 13.37 2.24
N GLU A 32 -16.56 12.98 3.21
CA GLU A 32 -16.25 13.17 4.64
C GLU A 32 -15.21 12.18 5.16
N THR A 33 -15.15 11.00 4.52
CA THR A 33 -14.23 9.90 4.85
C THR A 33 -13.21 9.70 3.72
N GLN A 34 -12.23 8.84 3.96
CA GLN A 34 -11.21 8.47 2.98
C GLN A 34 -11.33 6.97 2.66
N PRO A 35 -12.20 6.62 1.72
CA PRO A 35 -12.48 5.23 1.42
C PRO A 35 -11.36 4.51 0.67
N VAL A 36 -11.42 3.18 0.73
CA VAL A 36 -10.88 2.30 -0.30
C VAL A 36 -12.02 1.97 -1.25
N PHE A 37 -11.80 2.14 -2.54
CA PHE A 37 -12.78 1.88 -3.58
C PHE A 37 -12.42 0.65 -4.41
N ARG A 38 -13.45 0.05 -4.99
CA ARG A 38 -13.35 -0.97 -6.02
C ARG A 38 -14.18 -0.55 -7.23
N ILE A 39 -13.59 -0.61 -8.41
CA ILE A 39 -14.28 -0.51 -9.69
C ILE A 39 -14.48 -1.93 -10.24
N SER A 40 -15.68 -2.24 -10.70
CA SER A 40 -16.01 -3.53 -11.33
C SER A 40 -15.15 -3.79 -12.58
N PRO A 41 -14.98 -5.07 -13.01
CA PRO A 41 -14.15 -5.40 -14.17
C PRO A 41 -14.62 -4.74 -15.48
N ASP A 42 -15.90 -4.46 -15.61
CA ASP A 42 -16.48 -3.77 -16.76
C ASP A 42 -16.45 -2.23 -16.65
N GLY A 43 -15.93 -1.70 -15.53
CA GLY A 43 -15.79 -0.27 -15.27
C GLY A 43 -17.08 0.48 -14.95
N ARG A 44 -18.22 -0.24 -14.79
CA ARG A 44 -19.54 0.41 -14.64
C ARG A 44 -19.90 0.76 -13.21
N ASP A 45 -19.45 -0.05 -12.26
CA ASP A 45 -19.81 0.10 -10.86
C ASP A 45 -18.59 0.46 -10.02
N MET A 46 -18.72 1.48 -9.19
CA MET A 46 -17.75 1.85 -8.16
C MET A 46 -18.38 1.65 -6.79
N THR A 47 -17.69 0.89 -5.94
CA THR A 47 -18.18 0.51 -4.61
C THR A 47 -17.16 0.93 -3.54
N VAL A 48 -17.63 1.48 -2.43
CA VAL A 48 -16.83 1.68 -1.22
C VAL A 48 -16.59 0.32 -0.57
N ILE A 49 -15.34 0.00 -0.32
CA ILE A 49 -14.93 -1.28 0.28
C ILE A 49 -14.76 -1.16 1.78
N THR A 50 -14.09 -0.10 2.24
CA THR A 50 -13.91 0.21 3.66
C THR A 50 -13.60 1.68 3.87
N GLU A 51 -13.95 2.20 5.05
CA GLU A 51 -13.69 3.57 5.51
C GLU A 51 -12.89 3.56 6.83
N ASP A 52 -12.31 2.42 7.21
CA ASP A 52 -11.62 2.21 8.50
C ASP A 52 -10.29 2.98 8.63
N ASN A 53 -9.80 3.60 7.55
CA ASN A 53 -8.51 4.27 7.52
C ASN A 53 -8.69 5.79 7.42
N VAL A 54 -8.14 6.53 8.37
CA VAL A 54 -8.19 8.01 8.35
C VAL A 54 -7.26 8.65 7.30
N TYR A 55 -6.34 7.90 6.74
CA TYR A 55 -5.45 8.30 5.64
C TYR A 55 -4.90 7.07 4.94
N PRO A 56 -5.76 6.33 4.17
CA PRO A 56 -5.30 5.17 3.43
C PRO A 56 -4.31 5.60 2.35
N ASN A 57 -3.24 4.82 2.17
CA ASN A 57 -2.22 5.10 1.16
C ASN A 57 -1.95 3.85 0.33
N GLY A 58 -0.83 3.15 0.54
CA GLY A 58 -0.52 1.95 -0.21
C GLY A 58 -1.49 0.80 0.06
N LEU A 59 -1.79 0.04 -0.99
CA LEU A 59 -2.57 -1.18 -0.89
C LEU A 59 -2.00 -2.28 -1.80
N CYS A 60 -2.14 -3.53 -1.38
CA CYS A 60 -1.82 -4.70 -2.20
C CYS A 60 -2.61 -5.92 -1.73
N PHE A 61 -2.71 -6.92 -2.60
CA PHE A 61 -3.28 -8.22 -2.24
C PHE A 61 -2.18 -9.22 -1.84
N SER A 62 -2.56 -10.22 -1.03
CA SER A 62 -1.80 -11.47 -0.91
C SER A 62 -1.70 -12.17 -2.28
N PRO A 63 -0.72 -13.10 -2.48
CA PRO A 63 -0.55 -13.76 -3.78
C PRO A 63 -1.80 -14.54 -4.25
N ASP A 64 -2.59 -15.07 -3.33
CA ASP A 64 -3.86 -15.76 -3.58
C ASP A 64 -5.08 -14.82 -3.62
N GLU A 65 -4.85 -13.53 -3.46
CA GLU A 65 -5.86 -12.45 -3.48
C GLU A 65 -6.98 -12.59 -2.43
N LYS A 66 -6.75 -13.38 -1.39
CA LYS A 66 -7.73 -13.56 -0.30
C LYS A 66 -7.59 -12.54 0.82
N ILE A 67 -6.47 -11.83 0.88
CA ILE A 67 -6.22 -10.78 1.86
C ILE A 67 -5.90 -9.49 1.12
N LEU A 68 -6.59 -8.41 1.49
CA LEU A 68 -6.24 -7.05 1.10
C LEU A 68 -5.47 -6.40 2.25
N TYR A 69 -4.27 -5.92 1.98
CA TYR A 69 -3.50 -5.09 2.90
C TYR A 69 -3.66 -3.62 2.51
N VAL A 70 -3.95 -2.77 3.50
CA VAL A 70 -4.01 -1.31 3.33
C VAL A 70 -3.23 -0.66 4.43
N ASN A 71 -2.31 0.23 4.09
CA ASN A 71 -1.67 1.02 5.13
C ASN A 71 -2.37 2.36 5.35
N CYS A 72 -2.26 2.88 6.57
CA CYS A 72 -2.72 4.20 6.97
C CYS A 72 -1.52 5.04 7.41
N SER A 73 -1.20 6.08 6.63
CA SER A 73 -0.03 6.91 6.89
C SER A 73 -0.11 7.66 8.22
N ARG A 74 -1.27 8.19 8.59
CA ARG A 74 -1.45 8.96 9.84
C ARG A 74 -1.39 8.11 11.09
N GLU A 75 -2.03 6.93 11.04
CA GLU A 75 -2.03 6.01 12.18
C GLU A 75 -0.76 5.17 12.25
N ARG A 76 0.04 5.18 11.17
CA ARG A 76 1.27 4.38 11.03
C ARG A 76 1.01 2.88 11.20
N VAL A 77 -0.03 2.37 10.56
CA VAL A 77 -0.44 0.96 10.62
C VAL A 77 -0.53 0.33 9.23
N ILE A 78 -0.51 -0.99 9.20
CA ILE A 78 -1.06 -1.81 8.11
C ILE A 78 -2.25 -2.57 8.68
N ARG A 79 -3.38 -2.53 7.98
CA ARG A 79 -4.55 -3.36 8.24
C ARG A 79 -4.67 -4.45 7.19
N ALA A 80 -5.15 -5.61 7.60
CA ALA A 80 -5.46 -6.73 6.74
C ALA A 80 -6.98 -6.98 6.76
N TYR A 81 -7.53 -7.29 5.59
CA TYR A 81 -8.94 -7.56 5.39
C TYR A 81 -9.11 -8.86 4.61
N ASP A 82 -9.93 -9.78 5.10
CA ASP A 82 -10.33 -10.95 4.31
C ASP A 82 -11.19 -10.50 3.13
N VAL A 83 -10.80 -10.90 1.93
CA VAL A 83 -11.55 -10.60 0.68
C VAL A 83 -12.53 -11.75 0.42
N LYS A 84 -13.80 -11.41 0.33
CA LYS A 84 -14.88 -12.36 0.06
C LYS A 84 -15.09 -12.58 -1.43
N ALA A 85 -15.79 -13.66 -1.77
CA ALA A 85 -16.07 -14.02 -3.15
C ALA A 85 -16.92 -12.98 -3.92
N ASP A 86 -17.73 -12.20 -3.22
CA ASP A 86 -18.54 -11.12 -3.78
C ASP A 86 -17.74 -9.80 -3.96
N GLY A 87 -16.47 -9.79 -3.59
CA GLY A 87 -15.59 -8.61 -3.65
C GLY A 87 -15.76 -7.65 -2.46
N SER A 88 -16.58 -7.97 -1.47
CA SER A 88 -16.59 -7.26 -0.20
C SER A 88 -15.43 -7.71 0.70
N VAL A 89 -15.17 -6.97 1.76
CA VAL A 89 -14.11 -7.34 2.74
C VAL A 89 -14.70 -7.63 4.11
N GLY A 90 -13.95 -8.39 4.89
CA GLY A 90 -14.25 -8.63 6.30
C GLY A 90 -13.87 -7.44 7.19
N LYS A 91 -13.99 -7.63 8.50
CA LYS A 91 -13.55 -6.65 9.50
C LYS A 91 -12.02 -6.49 9.44
N ALA A 92 -11.54 -5.26 9.59
CA ALA A 92 -10.12 -4.96 9.69
C ALA A 92 -9.45 -5.69 10.84
N CYS A 93 -8.31 -6.31 10.57
CA CYS A 93 -7.37 -6.80 11.57
C CYS A 93 -6.10 -5.94 11.53
N LEU A 94 -5.55 -5.58 12.69
CA LEU A 94 -4.25 -4.92 12.75
C LEU A 94 -3.18 -5.93 12.32
N PHE A 95 -2.54 -5.67 11.18
CA PHE A 95 -1.45 -6.50 10.68
C PHE A 95 -0.10 -6.06 11.25
N HIS A 96 0.17 -4.74 11.26
CA HIS A 96 1.37 -4.18 11.84
C HIS A 96 1.17 -2.74 12.30
N GLN A 97 1.85 -2.37 13.41
CA GLN A 97 1.92 -1.01 13.95
C GLN A 97 3.37 -0.54 13.93
N TYR A 98 3.65 0.53 13.19
CA TYR A 98 4.97 1.15 13.20
C TYR A 98 5.13 2.06 14.41
N THR A 99 6.15 1.80 15.21
CA THR A 99 6.51 2.59 16.40
C THR A 99 7.94 3.11 16.27
N GLY A 100 8.32 4.08 17.09
CA GLY A 100 9.67 4.62 17.11
C GLY A 100 9.78 6.04 16.55
N PRO A 101 10.97 6.64 16.73
CA PRO A 101 11.20 8.06 16.40
C PRO A 101 11.59 8.29 14.93
N GLU A 102 11.80 7.23 14.14
CA GLU A 102 12.24 7.39 12.76
C GLU A 102 11.22 8.18 11.94
N ARG A 103 11.76 9.05 11.09
CA ARG A 103 10.95 9.86 10.16
C ARG A 103 10.37 9.01 9.05
N GLY A 104 9.25 9.44 8.53
CA GLY A 104 8.51 8.78 7.45
C GLY A 104 7.20 8.15 7.95
N VAL A 105 6.43 7.70 7.00
CA VAL A 105 5.11 7.08 7.19
C VAL A 105 5.00 5.85 6.30
N PRO A 106 4.12 4.90 6.59
CA PRO A 106 3.78 3.87 5.61
C PRO A 106 3.14 4.52 4.39
N ASP A 107 3.67 4.15 3.19
CA ASP A 107 3.28 4.74 1.90
C ASP A 107 3.12 3.62 0.85
N GLY A 108 4.08 3.37 -0.03
CA GLY A 108 4.00 2.29 -1.00
C GLY A 108 3.97 0.89 -0.38
N LEU A 109 3.14 0.01 -0.91
CA LEU A 109 2.90 -1.35 -0.37
C LEU A 109 2.86 -2.37 -1.51
N LYS A 110 3.61 -3.47 -1.39
CA LYS A 110 3.63 -4.59 -2.33
C LYS A 110 3.76 -5.92 -1.59
N CYS A 111 3.37 -6.99 -2.27
CA CYS A 111 3.52 -8.36 -1.78
C CYS A 111 4.51 -9.13 -2.66
N ASP A 112 5.30 -10.03 -2.06
CA ASP A 112 6.12 -11.00 -2.80
C ASP A 112 5.37 -12.35 -2.95
N VAL A 113 5.93 -13.24 -3.75
CA VAL A 113 5.32 -14.55 -4.05
C VAL A 113 5.23 -15.50 -2.84
N ALA A 114 5.97 -15.25 -1.76
CA ALA A 114 5.85 -15.97 -0.50
C ALA A 114 4.80 -15.35 0.45
N GLY A 115 4.16 -14.26 0.05
CA GLY A 115 3.17 -13.55 0.84
C GLY A 115 3.75 -12.55 1.83
N ASN A 116 5.06 -12.27 1.76
CA ASN A 116 5.61 -11.21 2.61
C ASN A 116 5.18 -9.84 2.10
N VAL A 117 4.84 -8.96 3.05
CA VAL A 117 4.37 -7.60 2.77
C VAL A 117 5.54 -6.63 2.88
N TRP A 118 5.85 -5.96 1.79
CA TRP A 118 6.89 -4.95 1.66
C TRP A 118 6.26 -3.56 1.72
N CYS A 119 6.69 -2.73 2.65
CA CYS A 119 6.13 -1.40 2.86
C CYS A 119 7.24 -0.37 2.97
N THR A 120 7.15 0.73 2.20
CA THR A 120 7.92 1.92 2.54
C THR A 120 7.38 2.47 3.85
N ALA A 121 8.25 2.72 4.82
CA ALA A 121 7.84 2.99 6.18
C ALA A 121 8.91 3.85 6.90
N PRO A 122 8.72 4.22 8.18
CA PRO A 122 9.70 5.00 8.90
C PRO A 122 11.11 4.42 8.83
N GLY A 123 12.07 5.22 8.37
CA GLY A 123 13.49 4.87 8.28
C GLY A 123 13.87 3.98 7.10
N GLY A 124 12.93 3.60 6.20
CA GLY A 124 13.27 2.79 5.04
C GLY A 124 12.15 1.88 4.55
N ILE A 125 12.50 0.66 4.14
CA ILE A 125 11.54 -0.37 3.70
C ILE A 125 11.52 -1.48 4.75
N TRP A 126 10.34 -1.85 5.17
CA TRP A 126 10.11 -2.94 6.10
C TRP A 126 9.43 -4.10 5.38
N VAL A 127 9.92 -5.31 5.65
CA VAL A 127 9.35 -6.55 5.12
C VAL A 127 8.78 -7.35 6.28
N HIS A 128 7.52 -7.71 6.15
CA HIS A 128 6.77 -8.46 7.15
C HIS A 128 6.42 -9.83 6.58
N ASP A 129 6.54 -10.87 7.36
CA ASP A 129 6.00 -12.18 6.99
C ASP A 129 4.45 -12.16 7.00
N PRO A 130 3.76 -13.21 6.52
CA PRO A 130 2.30 -13.25 6.50
C PRO A 130 1.62 -13.13 7.88
N SER A 131 2.36 -13.28 8.98
CA SER A 131 1.84 -13.06 10.35
C SER A 131 1.96 -11.59 10.83
N GLY A 132 2.59 -10.72 10.03
CA GLY A 132 2.86 -9.33 10.39
C GLY A 132 4.17 -9.10 11.16
N LYS A 133 4.96 -10.16 11.37
CA LYS A 133 6.27 -10.06 12.01
C LYS A 133 7.30 -9.47 11.05
N VAL A 134 8.05 -8.48 11.50
CA VAL A 134 9.15 -7.90 10.72
C VAL A 134 10.27 -8.91 10.56
N ILE A 135 10.65 -9.20 9.31
CA ILE A 135 11.74 -10.12 8.96
C ILE A 135 12.94 -9.40 8.36
N VAL A 136 12.73 -8.25 7.68
CA VAL A 136 13.81 -7.45 7.09
C VAL A 136 13.50 -5.96 7.25
N ARG A 137 14.54 -5.15 7.46
CA ARG A 137 14.49 -3.69 7.34
C ARG A 137 15.62 -3.23 6.44
N ILE A 138 15.28 -2.57 5.34
CA ILE A 138 16.22 -1.94 4.41
C ILE A 138 16.27 -0.45 4.76
N LYS A 139 17.35 -0.01 5.39
CA LYS A 139 17.54 1.40 5.74
C LYS A 139 17.89 2.22 4.50
N THR A 140 17.31 3.40 4.40
CA THR A 140 17.54 4.33 3.28
C THR A 140 18.33 5.59 3.67
N GLU A 141 19.07 5.54 4.78
CA GLU A 141 20.08 6.53 5.22
C GLU A 141 19.62 8.00 5.09
N GLY A 142 18.44 8.32 5.61
CA GLY A 142 17.89 9.68 5.59
C GLY A 142 17.07 10.02 4.34
N HIS A 143 17.04 9.18 3.32
CA HIS A 143 16.13 9.30 2.20
C HIS A 143 14.74 8.74 2.58
N HIS A 144 13.70 9.41 2.11
CA HIS A 144 12.32 8.98 2.35
C HIS A 144 11.80 8.19 1.14
N PRO A 145 11.70 6.86 1.23
CA PRO A 145 11.07 6.07 0.19
C PRO A 145 9.56 6.34 0.21
N THR A 146 9.00 6.57 -0.98
CA THR A 146 7.57 6.87 -1.14
C THR A 146 6.81 5.73 -1.77
N ASN A 147 7.43 4.98 -2.68
CA ASN A 147 6.79 3.81 -3.27
C ASN A 147 7.83 2.76 -3.66
N ILE A 148 7.36 1.53 -3.88
CA ILE A 148 8.15 0.41 -4.37
C ILE A 148 7.39 -0.33 -5.46
N ALA A 149 8.14 -0.93 -6.38
CA ALA A 149 7.62 -1.86 -7.37
C ALA A 149 8.62 -2.96 -7.64
N PHE A 150 8.16 -4.18 -7.78
CA PHE A 150 8.94 -5.25 -8.35
C PHE A 150 8.92 -5.17 -9.86
N GLY A 151 9.98 -5.58 -10.52
CA GLY A 151 10.08 -5.54 -11.98
C GLY A 151 11.20 -6.39 -12.54
N ASP A 152 11.49 -6.15 -13.82
CA ASP A 152 12.27 -6.97 -14.72
C ASP A 152 11.59 -8.33 -14.99
N ASP A 153 12.12 -9.12 -15.91
CA ASP A 153 11.51 -10.38 -16.38
C ASP A 153 11.31 -11.41 -15.28
N ASP A 154 12.19 -11.40 -14.28
CA ASP A 154 12.14 -12.33 -13.15
C ASP A 154 11.45 -11.77 -11.89
N TRP A 155 10.96 -10.54 -11.94
CA TRP A 155 10.31 -9.83 -10.82
C TRP A 155 11.16 -9.73 -9.55
N LYS A 156 12.50 -9.80 -9.68
CA LYS A 156 13.46 -9.70 -8.57
C LYS A 156 14.23 -8.38 -8.51
N SER A 157 13.89 -7.43 -9.33
CA SER A 157 14.37 -6.05 -9.17
C SER A 157 13.36 -5.25 -8.38
N LEU A 158 13.81 -4.67 -7.28
CA LEU A 158 13.02 -3.73 -6.49
C LEU A 158 13.38 -2.31 -6.93
N TYR A 159 12.41 -1.63 -7.50
CA TYR A 159 12.47 -0.20 -7.82
C TYR A 159 11.87 0.58 -6.66
N ILE A 160 12.56 1.61 -6.22
CA ILE A 160 12.20 2.41 -5.05
C ILE A 160 12.17 3.87 -5.47
N THR A 161 11.01 4.51 -5.36
CA THR A 161 10.92 5.96 -5.51
C THR A 161 11.24 6.63 -4.18
N MET A 162 12.04 7.67 -4.22
CA MET A 162 12.41 8.51 -3.09
C MET A 162 12.24 9.98 -3.47
N ILE A 163 12.19 10.89 -2.51
CA ILE A 163 12.20 12.31 -2.82
C ILE A 163 13.46 12.64 -3.60
N GLY A 164 13.32 13.01 -4.87
CA GLY A 164 14.40 13.44 -5.76
C GLY A 164 15.15 12.31 -6.49
N SER A 165 14.78 11.04 -6.32
CA SER A 165 15.47 9.93 -7.00
C SER A 165 14.62 8.68 -7.15
N VAL A 166 15.02 7.84 -8.09
CA VAL A 166 14.56 6.45 -8.21
C VAL A 166 15.81 5.56 -8.14
N VAL A 167 15.76 4.57 -7.28
CA VAL A 167 16.85 3.59 -7.14
C VAL A 167 16.35 2.19 -7.45
N ARG A 168 17.26 1.33 -7.87
CA ARG A 168 17.00 -0.08 -8.15
C ARG A 168 17.96 -0.95 -7.36
N THR A 169 17.47 -2.03 -6.82
CA THR A 169 18.29 -3.08 -6.19
C THR A 169 17.77 -4.45 -6.55
N ARG A 170 18.63 -5.46 -6.45
CA ARG A 170 18.21 -6.87 -6.62
C ARG A 170 17.81 -7.45 -5.28
N VAL A 171 16.80 -8.28 -5.31
CA VAL A 171 16.31 -9.05 -4.16
C VAL A 171 16.26 -10.54 -4.51
N ASN A 172 16.29 -11.41 -3.49
CA ASN A 172 16.35 -12.85 -3.69
C ASN A 172 14.98 -13.50 -3.97
N ILE A 173 13.91 -12.76 -3.71
CA ILE A 173 12.54 -13.23 -3.90
C ILE A 173 11.83 -12.39 -4.97
N ALA A 174 11.00 -13.03 -5.77
CA ALA A 174 10.19 -12.32 -6.77
C ALA A 174 8.97 -11.64 -6.11
N GLY A 175 8.64 -10.45 -6.57
CA GLY A 175 7.35 -9.84 -6.26
C GLY A 175 6.20 -10.55 -6.96
N VAL A 176 4.98 -10.34 -6.48
CA VAL A 176 3.78 -10.73 -7.25
C VAL A 176 3.72 -9.85 -8.50
N PRO A 177 3.66 -10.45 -9.71
CA PRO A 177 3.57 -9.70 -10.95
C PRO A 177 2.38 -8.74 -10.97
N SER A 178 2.58 -7.50 -11.44
CA SER A 178 1.48 -6.57 -11.71
C SER A 178 0.65 -7.06 -12.89
N ARG A 179 -0.63 -6.81 -12.85
CA ARG A 179 -1.59 -7.17 -13.90
C ARG A 179 -2.11 -5.94 -14.60
#